data_e4d9a55a222c8f8cc9b2ef0bc637558d
#
_entry.id   e4d9a55a222c8f8cc9b2ef0bc637558d
#
_cell.length_a   1.000
_cell.length_b   1.000
_cell.length_c   1.000
_cell.angle_alpha   90.00
_cell.angle_beta   90.00
_cell.angle_gamma   90.00
#
_symmetry.space_group_name_H-M   'P 1'
#
loop_
_entity.id
_entity.type
_entity.pdbx_description
1 polymer ?
#
loop_
_entity_poly.entity_id
_entity_poly.type
_entity_poly.pdbx_seq_one_letter_code
_entity_poly.pdbx_strand_id
1 'polypeptide(L)'
;SVLPVYARDLDISKYFIGYLQHPYISFYTGRGCPAKCSFCLWPQTIGGHLYRHKSPDAVGREMEEAKVLFGDKVREYMFDDDTFTIDKHRAIAISQHLKRLNLTWSCNARANLDYDTLKTLRDNGLRLLLVGFESGNQQVLNNIKKGIKLEVAREFMKNCHKLGITVHGTFIIGLPIETKETVEETIRFACELSPHTIQVSIAAPYPGTELYDQARENGWFANESLVANSGIQTSTLQYPSLSSGEIEDAVERMYRKFYFRPKAIIPIVREMLGDRQMLVRRLREGKEFFGYLNERRTQSVAHAQPKKTAVV
;
A
#
# COMPACT_ATOMS: atom_id res chain seq x y z
N SER A 1 -12.84 8.29 26.34
CA SER A 1 -12.62 8.94 25.04
C SER A 1 -13.98 9.15 24.38
N VAL A 2 -14.23 10.34 23.87
CA VAL A 2 -15.46 10.59 23.12
C VAL A 2 -15.18 10.19 21.68
N LEU A 3 -15.75 9.05 21.23
CA LEU A 3 -15.78 8.73 19.80
C LEU A 3 -16.64 9.78 19.08
N PRO A 4 -16.20 10.32 17.93
CA PRO A 4 -17.08 11.11 17.08
C PRO A 4 -18.33 10.29 16.75
N VAL A 5 -19.49 10.94 16.69
CA VAL A 5 -20.75 10.24 16.41
C VAL A 5 -20.86 9.99 14.89
N TYR A 6 -19.94 9.20 14.35
CA TYR A 6 -19.86 8.91 12.91
C TYR A 6 -21.14 8.30 12.34
N ALA A 7 -21.85 7.47 13.12
CA ALA A 7 -23.10 6.85 12.67
C ALA A 7 -24.21 7.86 12.41
N ARG A 8 -24.15 9.05 13.06
CA ARG A 8 -25.12 10.12 12.86
C ARG A 8 -24.72 11.05 11.71
N ASP A 9 -23.42 11.38 11.63
CA ASP A 9 -22.93 12.50 10.83
C ASP A 9 -22.22 12.05 9.54
N LEU A 10 -21.85 10.76 9.43
CA LEU A 10 -21.19 10.20 8.26
C LEU A 10 -22.01 9.10 7.61
N ASP A 11 -22.29 9.27 6.32
CA ASP A 11 -22.81 8.18 5.48
C ASP A 11 -21.64 7.27 5.05
N ILE A 12 -21.38 6.25 5.87
CA ILE A 12 -20.28 5.30 5.64
C ILE A 12 -20.41 4.52 4.33
N SER A 13 -21.61 4.49 3.71
CA SER A 13 -21.81 3.81 2.42
C SER A 13 -21.12 4.51 1.25
N LYS A 14 -20.76 5.79 1.42
CA LYS A 14 -20.07 6.60 0.41
C LYS A 14 -18.56 6.41 0.38
N TYR A 15 -17.99 5.80 1.40
CA TYR A 15 -16.55 5.55 1.47
C TYR A 15 -16.21 4.22 0.83
N PHE A 16 -15.31 4.27 -0.17
CA PHE A 16 -14.92 3.09 -0.94
C PHE A 16 -13.41 3.00 -1.13
N ILE A 17 -12.85 1.83 -0.76
CA ILE A 17 -11.48 1.41 -1.13
C ILE A 17 -11.57 0.00 -1.70
N GLY A 18 -11.07 -0.21 -2.93
CA GLY A 18 -11.28 -1.43 -3.71
C GLY A 18 -10.85 -2.75 -3.05
N TYR A 19 -9.89 -2.74 -2.14
CA TYR A 19 -9.42 -3.93 -1.44
C TYR A 19 -10.07 -4.16 -0.07
N LEU A 20 -10.92 -3.24 0.43
CA LEU A 20 -11.68 -3.40 1.67
C LEU A 20 -13.10 -3.92 1.42
N GLN A 21 -13.68 -4.59 2.42
CA GLN A 21 -15.09 -4.99 2.40
C GLN A 21 -15.97 -3.82 2.83
N HIS A 22 -17.02 -3.59 2.07
CA HIS A 22 -17.91 -2.45 2.28
C HIS A 22 -19.18 -2.78 3.05
N PRO A 23 -19.69 -1.84 3.84
CA PRO A 23 -19.07 -0.62 4.36
C PRO A 23 -17.93 -0.90 5.33
N TYR A 24 -16.90 -0.05 5.33
CA TYR A 24 -15.79 -0.12 6.27
C TYR A 24 -15.66 1.19 7.06
N ILE A 25 -14.94 1.13 8.18
CA ILE A 25 -14.50 2.30 8.93
C ILE A 25 -13.02 2.15 9.32
N SER A 26 -12.32 3.28 9.42
CA SER A 26 -10.91 3.32 9.81
C SER A 26 -10.72 3.84 11.23
N PHE A 27 -9.73 3.28 11.93
CA PHE A 27 -9.33 3.66 13.28
C PHE A 27 -7.83 3.84 13.38
N TYR A 28 -7.41 4.75 14.24
CA TYR A 28 -6.03 4.88 14.66
C TYR A 28 -5.87 4.40 16.10
N THR A 29 -5.04 3.40 16.31
CA THR A 29 -4.72 2.86 17.64
C THR A 29 -3.34 3.24 18.11
N GLY A 30 -2.47 3.64 17.19
CA GLY A 30 -1.12 4.13 17.41
C GLY A 30 -0.70 5.15 16.36
N ARG A 31 0.31 5.93 16.67
CA ARG A 31 0.94 6.91 15.79
C ARG A 31 2.44 6.87 15.95
N GLY A 32 3.15 7.12 14.85
CA GLY A 32 4.60 7.09 14.78
C GLY A 32 5.15 5.75 14.37
N CYS A 33 6.25 5.78 13.63
CA CYS A 33 6.93 4.58 13.15
C CYS A 33 8.43 4.70 13.46
N PRO A 34 9.04 3.75 14.20
CA PRO A 34 10.47 3.79 14.53
C PRO A 34 11.37 3.48 13.34
N ALA A 35 10.82 3.04 12.21
CA ALA A 35 11.58 2.83 10.98
C ALA A 35 12.07 4.17 10.43
N LYS A 36 13.27 4.15 9.82
CA LYS A 36 13.95 5.33 9.29
C LYS A 36 14.00 5.32 7.76
N CYS A 37 12.91 4.90 7.11
CA CYS A 37 12.85 4.86 5.65
C CYS A 37 13.05 6.27 5.08
N SER A 38 14.07 6.44 4.20
CA SER A 38 14.54 7.75 3.73
C SER A 38 13.51 8.53 2.92
N PHE A 39 12.52 7.85 2.34
CA PHE A 39 11.45 8.43 1.53
C PHE A 39 10.17 8.76 2.31
N CYS A 40 10.05 8.29 3.58
CA CYS A 40 8.78 8.29 4.28
C CYS A 40 8.44 9.66 4.87
N LEU A 41 7.30 10.21 4.45
CA LEU A 41 6.80 11.50 4.93
C LEU A 41 6.15 11.41 6.33
N TRP A 42 5.54 10.28 6.69
CA TRP A 42 4.70 10.18 7.89
C TRP A 42 5.40 10.57 9.20
N PRO A 43 6.66 10.15 9.46
CA PRO A 43 7.36 10.60 10.66
C PRO A 43 7.59 12.12 10.71
N GLN A 44 7.66 12.77 9.53
CA GLN A 44 7.94 14.21 9.42
C GLN A 44 6.69 15.07 9.65
N THR A 45 5.50 14.47 9.57
CA THR A 45 4.22 15.21 9.65
C THR A 45 3.51 15.02 10.97
N ILE A 46 2.97 13.82 11.23
CA ILE A 46 2.02 13.59 12.33
C ILE A 46 2.62 12.71 13.43
N GLY A 47 3.33 11.65 13.05
CA GLY A 47 3.66 10.54 13.95
C GLY A 47 4.97 10.72 14.72
N GLY A 48 6.01 11.23 14.06
CA GLY A 48 7.40 11.12 14.53
C GLY A 48 7.91 9.68 14.53
N HIS A 49 9.14 9.49 15.02
CA HIS A 49 9.76 8.17 15.13
C HIS A 49 9.44 7.45 16.45
N LEU A 50 8.78 8.10 17.39
CA LEU A 50 8.34 7.50 18.65
C LEU A 50 6.96 6.88 18.46
N TYR A 51 6.88 5.54 18.59
CA TYR A 51 5.60 4.84 18.55
C TYR A 51 4.80 5.10 19.83
N ARG A 52 3.72 5.86 19.71
CA ARG A 52 2.78 6.19 20.78
C ARG A 52 1.47 5.49 20.50
N HIS A 53 0.94 4.74 21.45
CA HIS A 53 -0.22 3.90 21.21
C HIS A 53 -1.17 3.81 22.40
N LYS A 54 -2.42 3.49 22.12
CA LYS A 54 -3.42 3.09 23.13
C LYS A 54 -3.08 1.68 23.64
N SER A 55 -3.43 1.41 24.91
CA SER A 55 -3.35 0.04 25.43
C SER A 55 -4.31 -0.89 24.70
N PRO A 56 -4.05 -2.20 24.66
CA PRO A 56 -4.98 -3.18 24.06
C PRO A 56 -6.40 -3.09 24.61
N ASP A 57 -6.55 -2.94 25.92
CA ASP A 57 -7.87 -2.80 26.57
C ASP A 57 -8.59 -1.51 26.17
N ALA A 58 -7.86 -0.40 26.02
CA ALA A 58 -8.46 0.84 25.53
C ALA A 58 -8.98 0.70 24.09
N VAL A 59 -8.21 0.02 23.24
CA VAL A 59 -8.67 -0.31 21.88
C VAL A 59 -9.87 -1.25 21.92
N GLY A 60 -9.84 -2.28 22.79
CA GLY A 60 -10.96 -3.20 22.98
C GLY A 60 -12.26 -2.46 23.31
N ARG A 61 -12.26 -1.56 24.30
CA ARG A 61 -13.44 -0.73 24.64
C ARG A 61 -13.90 0.15 23.49
N GLU A 62 -12.98 0.77 22.78
CA GLU A 62 -13.32 1.59 21.59
C GLU A 62 -14.01 0.75 20.49
N MET A 63 -13.60 -0.51 20.31
CA MET A 63 -14.23 -1.41 19.35
C MET A 63 -15.59 -1.93 19.83
N GLU A 64 -15.78 -2.15 21.14
CA GLU A 64 -17.09 -2.44 21.72
C GLU A 64 -18.07 -1.29 21.48
N GLU A 65 -17.66 -0.04 21.77
CA GLU A 65 -18.46 1.15 21.48
C GLU A 65 -18.78 1.28 19.99
N ALA A 66 -17.78 1.04 19.11
CA ALA A 66 -17.99 1.07 17.68
C ALA A 66 -18.97 -0.02 17.20
N LYS A 67 -18.90 -1.23 17.75
CA LYS A 67 -19.84 -2.31 17.43
C LYS A 67 -21.27 -1.97 17.85
N VAL A 68 -21.45 -1.33 19.02
CA VAL A 68 -22.76 -0.85 19.46
C VAL A 68 -23.29 0.25 18.54
N LEU A 69 -22.42 1.19 18.15
CA LEU A 69 -22.78 2.36 17.35
C LEU A 69 -23.18 2.00 15.90
N PHE A 70 -22.41 1.12 15.28
CA PHE A 70 -22.59 0.76 13.86
C PHE A 70 -23.36 -0.54 13.64
N GLY A 71 -23.45 -1.39 14.66
CA GLY A 71 -24.10 -2.71 14.56
C GLY A 71 -23.44 -3.58 13.47
N ASP A 72 -24.27 -4.25 12.67
CA ASP A 72 -23.84 -5.11 11.58
C ASP A 72 -23.71 -4.36 10.23
N LYS A 73 -23.82 -3.04 10.24
CA LYS A 73 -23.66 -2.23 9.03
C LYS A 73 -22.21 -2.22 8.52
N VAL A 74 -21.24 -2.28 9.43
CA VAL A 74 -19.80 -2.29 9.07
C VAL A 74 -19.33 -3.73 8.86
N ARG A 75 -18.76 -3.98 7.68
CA ARG A 75 -18.24 -5.29 7.30
C ARG A 75 -16.76 -5.48 7.58
N GLU A 76 -16.00 -4.37 7.68
CA GLU A 76 -14.57 -4.41 7.95
C GLU A 76 -14.10 -3.19 8.74
N TYR A 77 -13.23 -3.44 9.72
CA TYR A 77 -12.60 -2.43 10.57
C TYR A 77 -11.13 -2.31 10.17
N MET A 78 -10.75 -1.17 9.59
CA MET A 78 -9.38 -0.91 9.15
C MET A 78 -8.59 -0.19 10.23
N PHE A 79 -7.48 -0.76 10.70
CA PHE A 79 -6.53 -0.08 11.57
C PHE A 79 -5.46 0.60 10.72
N ASP A 80 -5.58 1.91 10.60
CA ASP A 80 -4.78 2.75 9.71
C ASP A 80 -3.57 3.38 10.42
N ASP A 81 -3.05 2.69 11.43
CA ASP A 81 -1.78 3.03 12.07
C ASP A 81 -0.65 3.01 11.03
N ASP A 82 0.39 3.84 11.18
CA ASP A 82 1.57 3.82 10.30
C ASP A 82 2.17 2.41 10.13
N THR A 83 2.17 1.63 11.20
CA THR A 83 2.43 0.19 11.20
C THR A 83 1.80 -0.44 12.45
N PHE A 84 0.62 -1.00 12.31
CA PHE A 84 -0.11 -1.61 13.43
C PHE A 84 0.68 -2.74 14.11
N THR A 85 1.45 -3.47 13.33
CA THR A 85 2.19 -4.68 13.76
C THR A 85 3.60 -4.39 14.28
N ILE A 86 3.92 -3.12 14.60
CA ILE A 86 5.26 -2.75 15.11
C ILE A 86 5.59 -3.47 16.43
N ASP A 87 4.59 -3.62 17.27
CA ASP A 87 4.61 -4.46 18.48
C ASP A 87 3.65 -5.63 18.28
N LYS A 88 4.22 -6.81 18.00
CA LYS A 88 3.44 -8.02 17.74
C LYS A 88 2.63 -8.50 18.93
N HIS A 89 3.16 -8.33 20.16
CA HIS A 89 2.44 -8.74 21.37
C HIS A 89 1.20 -7.88 21.60
N ARG A 90 1.34 -6.58 21.38
CA ARG A 90 0.20 -5.65 21.40
C ARG A 90 -0.82 -5.99 20.31
N ALA A 91 -0.39 -6.24 19.09
CA ALA A 91 -1.27 -6.61 17.98
C ALA A 91 -2.06 -7.90 18.30
N ILE A 92 -1.41 -8.92 18.87
CA ILE A 92 -2.07 -10.14 19.34
C ILE A 92 -3.10 -9.82 20.43
N ALA A 93 -2.74 -9.04 21.45
CA ALA A 93 -3.65 -8.67 22.55
C ALA A 93 -4.89 -7.93 22.04
N ILE A 94 -4.72 -6.96 21.12
CA ILE A 94 -5.85 -6.28 20.46
C ILE A 94 -6.70 -7.30 19.69
N SER A 95 -6.08 -8.17 18.90
CA SER A 95 -6.82 -9.14 18.08
C SER A 95 -7.71 -10.09 18.90
N GLN A 96 -7.35 -10.38 20.16
CA GLN A 96 -8.19 -11.14 21.08
C GLN A 96 -9.49 -10.42 21.45
N HIS A 97 -9.46 -9.09 21.61
CA HIS A 97 -10.68 -8.29 21.78
C HIS A 97 -11.54 -8.32 20.52
N LEU A 98 -10.92 -8.18 19.33
CA LEU A 98 -11.65 -8.21 18.06
C LEU A 98 -12.32 -9.55 17.80
N LYS A 99 -11.68 -10.66 18.19
CA LYS A 99 -12.27 -12.00 18.14
C LYS A 99 -13.52 -12.11 18.99
N ARG A 100 -13.49 -11.63 20.25
CA ARG A 100 -14.66 -11.65 21.15
C ARG A 100 -15.85 -10.89 20.57
N LEU A 101 -15.59 -9.83 19.81
CA LEU A 101 -16.60 -9.03 19.13
C LEU A 101 -16.99 -9.58 17.75
N ASN A 102 -16.37 -10.68 17.31
CA ASN A 102 -16.55 -11.29 15.99
C ASN A 102 -16.37 -10.27 14.85
N LEU A 103 -15.29 -9.47 14.90
CA LEU A 103 -15.01 -8.45 13.89
C LEU A 103 -14.08 -8.98 12.81
N THR A 104 -14.38 -8.64 11.55
CA THR A 104 -13.43 -8.74 10.43
C THR A 104 -12.62 -7.45 10.36
N TRP A 105 -11.30 -7.59 10.27
CA TRP A 105 -10.42 -6.43 10.32
C TRP A 105 -9.20 -6.53 9.41
N SER A 106 -8.58 -5.39 9.16
CA SER A 106 -7.38 -5.21 8.34
C SER A 106 -6.45 -4.18 8.96
N CYS A 107 -5.18 -4.19 8.58
CA CYS A 107 -4.22 -3.20 9.06
C CYS A 107 -3.00 -3.04 8.14
N ASN A 108 -2.27 -1.94 8.36
CA ASN A 108 -0.94 -1.75 7.80
C ASN A 108 0.10 -2.59 8.56
N ALA A 109 0.98 -3.24 7.83
CA ALA A 109 2.00 -4.14 8.38
C ALA A 109 3.33 -4.06 7.63
N ARG A 110 4.40 -4.56 8.27
CA ARG A 110 5.68 -4.85 7.60
C ARG A 110 5.77 -6.35 7.29
N ALA A 111 6.50 -6.69 6.24
CA ALA A 111 6.69 -8.08 5.78
C ALA A 111 7.68 -8.87 6.66
N ASN A 112 7.50 -8.85 7.98
CA ASN A 112 8.42 -9.47 8.94
C ASN A 112 7.73 -10.25 10.07
N LEU A 113 6.42 -10.50 9.95
CA LEU A 113 5.69 -11.30 10.94
C LEU A 113 5.97 -12.78 10.71
N ASP A 114 6.21 -13.50 11.80
CA ASP A 114 6.35 -14.95 11.81
C ASP A 114 5.02 -15.69 11.62
N TYR A 115 5.09 -16.99 11.30
CA TYR A 115 3.90 -17.82 11.03
C TYR A 115 2.92 -17.86 12.20
N ASP A 116 3.40 -18.00 13.43
CA ASP A 116 2.54 -18.15 14.61
C ASP A 116 1.79 -16.85 14.93
N THR A 117 2.47 -15.72 14.77
CA THR A 117 1.84 -14.40 14.87
C THR A 117 0.76 -14.24 13.80
N LEU A 118 1.08 -14.49 12.52
CA LEU A 118 0.11 -14.41 11.42
C LEU A 118 -1.08 -15.33 11.64
N LYS A 119 -0.83 -16.58 12.09
CA LYS A 119 -1.88 -17.55 12.41
C LYS A 119 -2.80 -17.03 13.50
N THR A 120 -2.23 -16.50 14.59
CA THR A 120 -3.01 -15.97 15.71
C THR A 120 -3.89 -14.80 15.27
N LEU A 121 -3.33 -13.85 14.52
CA LEU A 121 -4.09 -12.70 14.00
C LEU A 121 -5.22 -13.16 13.07
N ARG A 122 -4.94 -14.14 12.18
CA ARG A 122 -5.92 -14.74 11.26
C ARG A 122 -7.06 -15.42 11.99
N ASP A 123 -6.75 -16.23 13.02
CA ASP A 123 -7.73 -16.93 13.84
C ASP A 123 -8.57 -15.95 14.70
N ASN A 124 -8.12 -14.72 14.83
CA ASN A 124 -8.77 -13.62 15.52
C ASN A 124 -9.41 -12.58 14.55
N GLY A 125 -9.69 -12.98 13.30
CA GLY A 125 -10.50 -12.19 12.37
C GLY A 125 -9.71 -11.30 11.40
N LEU A 126 -8.37 -11.35 11.39
CA LEU A 126 -7.58 -10.64 10.37
C LEU A 126 -7.89 -11.19 8.98
N ARG A 127 -8.32 -10.32 8.07
CA ARG A 127 -8.59 -10.65 6.68
C ARG A 127 -7.49 -10.15 5.74
N LEU A 128 -7.06 -8.91 5.91
CA LEU A 128 -6.18 -8.23 4.97
C LEU A 128 -5.02 -7.52 5.68
N LEU A 129 -3.84 -7.63 5.09
CA LEU A 129 -2.65 -6.83 5.43
C LEU A 129 -2.27 -5.92 4.25
N LEU A 130 -2.04 -4.64 4.54
CA LEU A 130 -1.42 -3.69 3.62
C LEU A 130 0.07 -3.66 3.92
N VAL A 131 0.90 -4.04 2.95
CA VAL A 131 2.32 -4.30 3.18
C VAL A 131 3.19 -3.58 2.18
N GLY A 132 4.09 -2.71 2.68
CA GLY A 132 5.10 -2.05 1.87
C GLY A 132 6.32 -2.97 1.63
N PHE A 133 6.45 -3.49 0.40
CA PHE A 133 7.63 -4.23 -0.06
C PHE A 133 8.68 -3.29 -0.67
N GLU A 134 8.24 -2.25 -1.32
CA GLU A 134 8.94 -1.15 -1.99
C GLU A 134 9.77 -1.61 -3.20
N SER A 135 10.79 -2.46 -3.01
CA SER A 135 11.69 -2.91 -4.09
C SER A 135 11.99 -4.41 -4.00
N GLY A 136 12.27 -5.01 -5.14
CA GLY A 136 12.77 -6.39 -5.28
C GLY A 136 14.29 -6.51 -5.33
N ASN A 137 15.01 -5.41 -5.09
CA ASN A 137 16.46 -5.38 -5.02
C ASN A 137 16.93 -5.05 -3.60
N GLN A 138 17.82 -5.90 -3.03
CA GLN A 138 18.26 -5.73 -1.65
C GLN A 138 19.11 -4.49 -1.43
N GLN A 139 19.89 -4.07 -2.42
CA GLN A 139 20.73 -2.86 -2.30
C GLN A 139 19.85 -1.60 -2.27
N VAL A 140 18.80 -1.57 -3.10
CA VAL A 140 17.79 -0.48 -3.08
C VAL A 140 17.09 -0.45 -1.72
N LEU A 141 16.63 -1.58 -1.19
CA LEU A 141 16.03 -1.66 0.16
C LEU A 141 16.96 -1.17 1.27
N ASN A 142 18.25 -1.50 1.17
CA ASN A 142 19.26 -1.04 2.13
C ASN A 142 19.49 0.48 2.00
N ASN A 143 19.58 1.00 0.78
CA ASN A 143 19.77 2.42 0.49
C ASN A 143 18.63 3.28 1.08
N ILE A 144 17.39 2.85 0.89
CA ILE A 144 16.22 3.54 1.46
C ILE A 144 15.96 3.22 2.93
N LYS A 145 16.84 2.49 3.59
CA LYS A 145 16.75 2.12 5.02
C LYS A 145 15.45 1.39 5.38
N LYS A 146 14.91 0.59 4.45
CA LYS A 146 13.65 -0.16 4.68
C LYS A 146 13.79 -1.19 5.81
N GLY A 147 14.98 -1.76 5.99
CA GLY A 147 15.28 -2.71 7.08
C GLY A 147 14.50 -4.04 6.93
N ILE A 148 14.25 -4.49 5.71
CA ILE A 148 13.65 -5.79 5.39
C ILE A 148 14.59 -6.54 4.43
N LYS A 149 14.72 -7.86 4.62
CA LYS A 149 15.43 -8.76 3.70
C LYS A 149 14.42 -9.40 2.75
N LEU A 150 14.80 -9.59 1.50
CA LEU A 150 13.94 -10.19 0.47
C LEU A 150 13.49 -11.60 0.84
N GLU A 151 14.38 -12.40 1.48
CA GLU A 151 14.06 -13.76 1.94
C GLU A 151 12.97 -13.75 3.01
N VAL A 152 13.01 -12.77 3.93
CA VAL A 152 12.00 -12.61 4.99
C VAL A 152 10.65 -12.25 4.36
N ALA A 153 10.66 -11.38 3.36
CA ALA A 153 9.43 -11.02 2.63
C ALA A 153 8.84 -12.21 1.84
N ARG A 154 9.69 -13.08 1.28
CA ARG A 154 9.25 -14.33 0.62
C ARG A 154 8.58 -15.29 1.61
N GLU A 155 9.23 -15.54 2.74
CA GLU A 155 8.67 -16.43 3.77
C GLU A 155 7.36 -15.87 4.36
N PHE A 156 7.31 -14.56 4.61
CA PHE A 156 6.10 -13.87 5.04
C PHE A 156 4.94 -14.10 4.05
N MET A 157 5.16 -13.89 2.75
CA MET A 157 4.11 -14.09 1.74
C MET A 157 3.68 -15.54 1.62
N LYS A 158 4.62 -16.48 1.68
CA LYS A 158 4.32 -17.92 1.72
C LYS A 158 3.41 -18.28 2.90
N ASN A 159 3.69 -17.70 4.07
CA ASN A 159 2.88 -17.89 5.27
C ASN A 159 1.47 -17.26 5.13
N CYS A 160 1.38 -16.05 4.56
CA CYS A 160 0.09 -15.42 4.28
C CYS A 160 -0.76 -16.26 3.33
N HIS A 161 -0.18 -16.77 2.24
CA HIS A 161 -0.88 -17.66 1.31
C HIS A 161 -1.37 -18.95 1.98
N LYS A 162 -0.52 -19.59 2.79
CA LYS A 162 -0.87 -20.83 3.52
C LYS A 162 -2.03 -20.60 4.49
N LEU A 163 -2.08 -19.43 5.12
CA LEU A 163 -3.11 -19.05 6.10
C LEU A 163 -4.35 -18.43 5.47
N GLY A 164 -4.36 -18.19 4.17
CA GLY A 164 -5.47 -17.52 3.48
C GLY A 164 -5.64 -16.04 3.90
N ILE A 165 -4.54 -15.38 4.29
CA ILE A 165 -4.52 -13.94 4.58
C ILE A 165 -4.37 -13.18 3.27
N THR A 166 -5.29 -12.28 2.99
CA THR A 166 -5.19 -11.38 1.83
C THR A 166 -4.05 -10.37 2.06
N VAL A 167 -3.26 -10.11 1.02
CA VAL A 167 -2.21 -9.08 1.07
C VAL A 167 -2.39 -8.10 -0.07
N HIS A 168 -2.45 -6.81 0.26
CA HIS A 168 -2.27 -5.70 -0.67
C HIS A 168 -0.82 -5.24 -0.58
N GLY A 169 -0.04 -5.47 -1.64
CA GLY A 169 1.40 -5.15 -1.67
C GLY A 169 1.66 -3.79 -2.28
N THR A 170 2.42 -2.94 -1.62
CA THR A 170 2.84 -1.65 -2.19
C THR A 170 4.30 -1.69 -2.61
N PHE A 171 4.59 -1.08 -3.77
CA PHE A 171 5.90 -0.97 -4.38
C PHE A 171 6.17 0.46 -4.81
N ILE A 172 7.44 0.84 -4.85
CA ILE A 172 7.87 2.16 -5.28
C ILE A 172 8.88 2.00 -6.42
N ILE A 173 8.71 2.78 -7.48
CA ILE A 173 9.65 2.89 -8.60
C ILE A 173 10.21 4.32 -8.63
N GLY A 174 11.48 4.48 -9.01
CA GLY A 174 12.18 5.75 -9.01
C GLY A 174 12.87 6.06 -7.68
N LEU A 175 13.24 5.02 -6.93
CA LEU A 175 14.07 5.16 -5.72
C LEU A 175 15.53 5.43 -6.08
N PRO A 176 16.32 6.10 -5.21
CA PRO A 176 17.75 6.31 -5.45
C PRO A 176 18.47 4.99 -5.74
N ILE A 177 19.52 5.06 -6.59
CA ILE A 177 20.34 3.95 -7.08
C ILE A 177 19.61 2.93 -7.97
N GLU A 178 18.34 3.13 -8.29
CA GLU A 178 17.66 2.25 -9.23
C GLU A 178 18.23 2.38 -10.65
N THR A 179 18.22 1.26 -11.33
CA THR A 179 18.52 1.12 -12.76
C THR A 179 17.38 0.35 -13.43
N LYS A 180 17.41 0.25 -14.75
CA LYS A 180 16.43 -0.58 -15.49
C LYS A 180 16.42 -2.03 -15.02
N GLU A 181 17.61 -2.57 -14.68
CA GLU A 181 17.78 -3.94 -14.20
C GLU A 181 17.14 -4.14 -12.83
N THR A 182 17.37 -3.23 -11.87
CA THR A 182 16.79 -3.33 -10.53
C THR A 182 15.29 -3.09 -10.52
N VAL A 183 14.77 -2.26 -11.43
CA VAL A 183 13.34 -2.13 -11.67
C VAL A 183 12.73 -3.45 -12.18
N GLU A 184 13.40 -4.12 -13.14
CA GLU A 184 12.94 -5.44 -13.61
C GLU A 184 13.04 -6.51 -12.50
N GLU A 185 14.00 -6.43 -11.58
CA GLU A 185 14.03 -7.27 -10.39
C GLU A 185 12.82 -7.03 -9.49
N THR A 186 12.45 -5.77 -9.27
CA THR A 186 11.26 -5.40 -8.49
C THR A 186 9.98 -5.94 -9.13
N ILE A 187 9.85 -5.84 -10.45
CA ILE A 187 8.69 -6.40 -11.18
C ILE A 187 8.65 -7.93 -11.04
N ARG A 188 9.79 -8.62 -11.21
CA ARG A 188 9.87 -10.08 -11.03
C ARG A 188 9.52 -10.48 -9.60
N PHE A 189 10.05 -9.75 -8.62
CA PHE A 189 9.79 -10.00 -7.20
C PHE A 189 8.30 -9.84 -6.84
N ALA A 190 7.65 -8.80 -7.32
CA ALA A 190 6.21 -8.65 -7.12
C ALA A 190 5.40 -9.81 -7.72
N CYS A 191 5.82 -10.27 -8.90
CA CYS A 191 5.22 -11.44 -9.55
C CYS A 191 5.48 -12.75 -8.81
N GLU A 192 6.66 -12.91 -8.22
CA GLU A 192 7.06 -14.04 -7.39
C GLU A 192 6.24 -14.07 -6.08
N LEU A 193 6.23 -12.97 -5.34
CA LEU A 193 5.47 -12.83 -4.10
C LEU A 193 3.98 -13.03 -4.30
N SER A 194 3.48 -12.60 -5.45
CA SER A 194 2.07 -12.76 -5.85
C SER A 194 1.07 -12.32 -4.77
N PRO A 195 1.15 -11.08 -4.22
CA PRO A 195 0.10 -10.55 -3.38
C PRO A 195 -1.23 -10.52 -4.15
N HIS A 196 -2.36 -10.40 -3.44
CA HIS A 196 -3.68 -10.43 -4.06
C HIS A 196 -3.94 -9.22 -4.95
N THR A 197 -3.46 -8.05 -4.51
CA THR A 197 -3.47 -6.81 -5.28
C THR A 197 -2.16 -6.06 -5.06
N ILE A 198 -1.80 -5.20 -6.01
CA ILE A 198 -0.65 -4.30 -5.84
C ILE A 198 -1.04 -2.85 -6.06
N GLN A 199 -0.29 -1.97 -5.41
CA GLN A 199 -0.19 -0.56 -5.73
C GLN A 199 1.26 -0.24 -6.07
N VAL A 200 1.48 0.49 -7.14
CA VAL A 200 2.80 0.95 -7.56
C VAL A 200 2.81 2.47 -7.54
N SER A 201 3.65 3.04 -6.70
CA SER A 201 3.84 4.48 -6.57
C SER A 201 5.16 4.89 -7.20
N ILE A 202 5.23 6.13 -7.67
CA ILE A 202 6.47 6.78 -8.05
C ILE A 202 7.08 7.41 -6.80
N ALA A 203 8.40 7.29 -6.64
CA ALA A 203 9.11 7.93 -5.54
C ALA A 203 8.88 9.45 -5.57
N ALA A 204 8.40 9.99 -4.46
CA ALA A 204 8.10 11.40 -4.32
C ALA A 204 9.01 12.03 -3.24
N PRO A 205 9.85 13.01 -3.61
CA PRO A 205 10.73 13.70 -2.67
C PRO A 205 9.96 14.78 -1.91
N TYR A 206 9.28 14.39 -0.84
CA TYR A 206 8.56 15.32 0.00
C TYR A 206 9.52 16.13 0.90
N PRO A 207 9.33 17.44 1.04
CA PRO A 207 10.13 18.27 1.97
C PRO A 207 10.17 17.68 3.39
N GLY A 208 11.36 17.67 3.99
CA GLY A 208 11.60 17.09 5.31
C GLY A 208 11.97 15.60 5.30
N THR A 209 11.94 14.95 4.13
CA THR A 209 12.46 13.57 3.98
C THR A 209 13.92 13.60 3.54
N GLU A 210 14.67 12.56 3.93
CA GLU A 210 16.06 12.39 3.47
C GLU A 210 16.16 12.29 1.93
N LEU A 211 15.15 11.69 1.29
CA LEU A 211 15.06 11.62 -0.17
C LEU A 211 14.99 13.03 -0.80
N TYR A 212 14.27 13.96 -0.18
CA TYR A 212 14.21 15.33 -0.65
C TYR A 212 15.57 16.03 -0.59
N ASP A 213 16.26 15.86 0.53
CA ASP A 213 17.60 16.47 0.70
C ASP A 213 18.60 15.88 -0.29
N GLN A 214 18.62 14.56 -0.47
CA GLN A 214 19.43 13.88 -1.49
C GLN A 214 19.12 14.37 -2.90
N ALA A 215 17.83 14.52 -3.25
CA ALA A 215 17.41 14.98 -4.57
C ALA A 215 17.87 16.40 -4.85
N ARG A 216 17.81 17.28 -3.85
CA ARG A 216 18.27 18.67 -3.94
C ARG A 216 19.80 18.74 -4.08
N GLU A 217 20.53 18.01 -3.26
CA GLU A 217 22.00 18.00 -3.26
C GLU A 217 22.61 17.45 -4.55
N ASN A 218 21.94 16.46 -5.16
CA ASN A 218 22.43 15.81 -6.37
C ASN A 218 21.77 16.33 -7.67
N GLY A 219 20.88 17.31 -7.59
CA GLY A 219 20.21 17.87 -8.77
C GLY A 219 19.28 16.88 -9.49
N TRP A 220 18.61 16.00 -8.75
CA TRP A 220 17.74 14.95 -9.33
C TRP A 220 16.35 15.43 -9.71
N PHE A 221 15.96 16.66 -9.37
CA PHE A 221 14.66 17.20 -9.75
C PHE A 221 14.53 17.39 -11.26
N ALA A 222 13.55 16.72 -11.86
CA ALA A 222 13.21 16.82 -13.29
C ALA A 222 11.99 17.71 -13.55
N ASN A 223 11.02 17.67 -12.64
CA ASN A 223 9.75 18.38 -12.74
C ASN A 223 9.35 18.94 -11.37
N GLU A 224 8.53 20.00 -11.37
CA GLU A 224 8.05 20.63 -10.15
C GLU A 224 6.75 20.00 -9.61
N SER A 225 5.97 19.34 -10.48
CA SER A 225 4.66 18.79 -10.12
C SER A 225 4.69 17.28 -9.93
N LEU A 226 4.17 16.80 -8.80
CA LEU A 226 4.00 15.40 -8.47
C LEU A 226 2.83 14.74 -9.21
N VAL A 227 1.92 15.54 -9.75
CA VAL A 227 0.67 15.04 -10.36
C VAL A 227 0.40 15.83 -11.63
N ALA A 228 0.09 15.14 -12.71
CA ALA A 228 -0.36 15.74 -13.95
C ALA A 228 -1.79 16.32 -13.81
N ASN A 229 -2.20 17.16 -14.76
CA ASN A 229 -3.56 17.72 -14.80
C ASN A 229 -4.68 16.65 -14.83
N SER A 230 -4.36 15.43 -15.28
CA SER A 230 -5.25 14.26 -15.28
C SER A 230 -5.42 13.61 -13.89
N GLY A 231 -4.65 14.04 -12.87
CA GLY A 231 -4.61 13.39 -11.56
C GLY A 231 -3.66 12.19 -11.47
N ILE A 232 -2.95 11.85 -12.54
CA ILE A 232 -1.99 10.74 -12.55
C ILE A 232 -0.65 11.20 -11.97
N GLN A 233 -0.05 10.39 -11.08
CA GLN A 233 1.25 10.64 -10.50
C GLN A 233 2.34 10.64 -11.59
N THR A 234 3.15 11.69 -11.62
CA THR A 234 4.30 11.87 -12.51
C THR A 234 5.60 11.77 -11.72
N SER A 235 6.71 11.48 -12.41
CA SER A 235 8.02 11.52 -11.77
C SER A 235 8.56 12.93 -11.69
N THR A 236 8.82 13.41 -10.47
CA THR A 236 9.57 14.64 -10.23
C THR A 236 11.07 14.39 -10.14
N LEU A 237 11.48 13.13 -10.14
CA LEU A 237 12.87 12.70 -10.06
C LEU A 237 13.36 12.10 -11.37
N GLN A 238 14.65 12.29 -11.61
CA GLN A 238 15.43 11.61 -12.63
C GLN A 238 16.83 11.33 -12.10
N TYR A 239 17.42 10.24 -12.55
CA TYR A 239 18.78 9.84 -12.21
C TYR A 239 19.62 9.65 -13.46
N PRO A 240 20.96 9.67 -13.38
CA PRO A 240 21.80 9.33 -14.52
C PRO A 240 21.50 7.95 -15.13
N SER A 241 21.03 7.00 -14.30
CA SER A 241 20.70 5.63 -14.68
C SER A 241 19.26 5.42 -15.08
N LEU A 242 18.35 6.35 -14.77
CA LEU A 242 16.90 6.17 -14.94
C LEU A 242 16.21 7.53 -15.09
N SER A 243 15.77 7.86 -16.29
CA SER A 243 15.03 9.08 -16.59
C SER A 243 13.60 9.09 -16.01
N SER A 244 12.99 10.27 -15.89
CA SER A 244 11.60 10.40 -15.40
C SER A 244 10.61 9.63 -16.27
N GLY A 245 10.76 9.65 -17.60
CA GLY A 245 9.93 8.87 -18.51
C GLY A 245 10.07 7.36 -18.31
N GLU A 246 11.29 6.87 -18.08
CA GLU A 246 11.53 5.44 -17.82
C GLU A 246 10.93 4.98 -16.47
N ILE A 247 10.91 5.88 -15.47
CA ILE A 247 10.24 5.64 -14.19
C ILE A 247 8.73 5.49 -14.40
N GLU A 248 8.12 6.39 -15.16
CA GLU A 248 6.68 6.37 -15.47
C GLU A 248 6.28 5.13 -16.27
N ASP A 249 7.06 4.79 -17.31
CA ASP A 249 6.86 3.59 -18.12
C ASP A 249 7.00 2.30 -17.31
N ALA A 250 7.90 2.28 -16.33
CA ALA A 250 8.11 1.12 -15.47
C ALA A 250 6.88 0.81 -14.60
N VAL A 251 6.16 1.84 -14.14
CA VAL A 251 4.91 1.66 -13.38
C VAL A 251 3.85 0.96 -14.24
N GLU A 252 3.66 1.40 -15.49
CA GLU A 252 2.73 0.74 -16.42
C GLU A 252 3.14 -0.72 -16.68
N ARG A 253 4.44 -0.94 -16.99
CA ARG A 253 4.97 -2.29 -17.23
C ARG A 253 4.76 -3.20 -16.02
N MET A 254 4.95 -2.68 -14.78
CA MET A 254 4.75 -3.46 -13.57
C MET A 254 3.30 -3.88 -13.41
N TYR A 255 2.33 -2.97 -13.58
CA TYR A 255 0.91 -3.32 -13.55
C TYR A 255 0.55 -4.35 -14.61
N ARG A 256 1.01 -4.17 -15.86
CA ARG A 256 0.75 -5.12 -16.94
C ARG A 256 1.35 -6.49 -16.63
N LYS A 257 2.63 -6.57 -16.29
CA LYS A 257 3.31 -7.82 -15.95
C LYS A 257 2.67 -8.51 -14.75
N PHE A 258 2.17 -7.76 -13.78
CA PHE A 258 1.53 -8.34 -12.60
C PHE A 258 0.14 -8.87 -12.88
N TYR A 259 -0.77 -8.07 -13.45
CA TYR A 259 -2.18 -8.44 -13.58
C TYR A 259 -2.50 -9.33 -14.79
N PHE A 260 -1.69 -9.30 -15.85
CA PHE A 260 -1.92 -10.18 -17.02
C PHE A 260 -1.30 -11.57 -16.89
N ARG A 261 -0.93 -12.00 -15.71
CA ARG A 261 -0.46 -13.37 -15.44
C ARG A 261 -1.64 -14.31 -15.23
N PRO A 262 -1.53 -15.60 -15.68
CA PRO A 262 -2.55 -16.60 -15.40
C PRO A 262 -2.91 -16.71 -13.90
N LYS A 263 -1.90 -16.66 -13.02
CA LYS A 263 -2.10 -16.65 -11.56
C LYS A 263 -2.97 -15.51 -11.05
N ALA A 264 -2.95 -14.34 -11.68
CA ALA A 264 -3.77 -13.19 -11.30
C ALA A 264 -5.15 -13.24 -11.96
N ILE A 265 -5.24 -13.71 -13.21
CA ILE A 265 -6.48 -13.75 -14.00
C ILE A 265 -7.42 -14.85 -13.52
N ILE A 266 -6.91 -16.07 -13.26
CA ILE A 266 -7.74 -17.21 -12.91
C ILE A 266 -8.64 -16.98 -11.67
N PRO A 267 -8.15 -16.43 -10.55
CA PRO A 267 -9.01 -16.11 -9.40
C PRO A 267 -10.10 -15.10 -9.75
N ILE A 268 -9.76 -14.05 -10.50
CA ILE A 268 -10.71 -13.01 -10.93
C ILE A 268 -11.82 -13.62 -11.79
N VAL A 269 -11.45 -14.45 -12.77
CA VAL A 269 -12.44 -15.14 -13.63
C VAL A 269 -13.32 -16.08 -12.82
N ARG A 270 -12.76 -16.82 -11.85
CA ARG A 270 -13.57 -17.67 -10.95
C ARG A 270 -14.59 -16.87 -10.15
N GLU A 271 -14.19 -15.74 -9.57
CA GLU A 271 -15.11 -14.84 -8.88
C GLU A 271 -16.21 -14.33 -9.79
N MET A 272 -15.85 -13.92 -11.03
CA MET A 272 -16.83 -13.45 -12.02
C MET A 272 -17.84 -14.50 -12.43
N LEU A 273 -17.43 -15.76 -12.49
CA LEU A 273 -18.33 -16.89 -12.84
C LEU A 273 -19.21 -17.34 -11.67
N GLY A 274 -18.81 -17.05 -10.43
CA GLY A 274 -19.54 -17.47 -9.24
C GLY A 274 -20.64 -16.52 -8.78
N ASP A 275 -20.60 -15.24 -9.16
CA ASP A 275 -21.54 -14.22 -8.69
C ASP A 275 -21.75 -13.11 -9.75
N ARG A 276 -23.02 -12.92 -10.13
CA ARG A 276 -23.40 -11.88 -11.12
C ARG A 276 -23.07 -10.45 -10.66
N GLN A 277 -23.15 -10.16 -9.37
CA GLN A 277 -22.79 -8.84 -8.85
C GLN A 277 -21.28 -8.63 -8.94
N MET A 278 -20.50 -9.66 -8.64
CA MET A 278 -19.04 -9.66 -8.81
C MET A 278 -18.63 -9.52 -10.27
N LEU A 279 -19.34 -10.16 -11.20
CA LEU A 279 -19.09 -9.98 -12.64
C LEU A 279 -19.21 -8.51 -13.05
N VAL A 280 -20.33 -7.85 -12.71
CA VAL A 280 -20.55 -6.43 -13.05
C VAL A 280 -19.50 -5.54 -12.40
N ARG A 281 -19.16 -5.81 -11.14
CA ARG A 281 -18.13 -5.08 -10.39
C ARG A 281 -16.76 -5.22 -11.06
N ARG A 282 -16.31 -6.44 -11.35
CA ARG A 282 -15.01 -6.71 -11.98
C ARG A 282 -14.90 -6.13 -13.40
N LEU A 283 -15.98 -6.13 -14.15
CA LEU A 283 -16.01 -5.47 -15.46
C LEU A 283 -15.84 -3.95 -15.35
N ARG A 284 -16.46 -3.33 -14.34
CA ARG A 284 -16.28 -1.88 -14.08
C ARG A 284 -14.86 -1.57 -13.65
N GLU A 285 -14.32 -2.30 -12.66
CA GLU A 285 -12.94 -2.17 -12.18
C GLU A 285 -11.95 -2.38 -13.34
N GLY A 286 -12.19 -3.36 -14.19
CA GLY A 286 -11.40 -3.62 -15.39
C GLY A 286 -11.42 -2.43 -16.36
N LYS A 287 -12.58 -1.87 -16.64
CA LYS A 287 -12.72 -0.69 -17.52
C LYS A 287 -11.95 0.51 -16.97
N GLU A 288 -12.07 0.78 -15.66
CA GLU A 288 -11.35 1.87 -14.99
C GLU A 288 -9.84 1.64 -15.02
N PHE A 289 -9.39 0.40 -14.75
CA PHE A 289 -8.00 0.01 -14.82
C PHE A 289 -7.40 0.16 -16.24
N PHE A 290 -8.12 -0.28 -17.27
CA PHE A 290 -7.68 -0.09 -18.66
C PHE A 290 -7.66 1.38 -19.07
N GLY A 291 -8.63 2.17 -18.61
CA GLY A 291 -8.65 3.62 -18.78
C GLY A 291 -7.39 4.26 -18.19
N TYR A 292 -7.09 3.94 -16.93
CA TYR A 292 -5.90 4.40 -16.24
C TYR A 292 -4.58 4.03 -16.96
N LEU A 293 -4.44 2.78 -17.41
CA LEU A 293 -3.24 2.35 -18.17
C LEU A 293 -3.11 3.10 -19.49
N ASN A 294 -4.21 3.36 -20.18
CA ASN A 294 -4.19 4.07 -21.46
C ASN A 294 -3.83 5.56 -21.27
N GLU A 295 -4.36 6.20 -20.24
CA GLU A 295 -4.02 7.59 -19.89
C GLU A 295 -2.53 7.72 -19.52
N ARG A 296 -1.98 6.80 -18.72
CA ARG A 296 -0.54 6.78 -18.42
C ARG A 296 0.30 6.68 -19.67
N ARG A 297 -0.04 5.77 -20.59
CA ARG A 297 0.68 5.60 -21.86
C ARG A 297 0.68 6.86 -22.71
N THR A 298 -0.44 7.58 -22.76
CA THR A 298 -0.55 8.83 -23.50
C THR A 298 0.34 9.92 -22.92
N GLN A 299 0.48 9.95 -21.59
CA GLN A 299 1.32 10.93 -20.89
C GLN A 299 2.82 10.64 -21.06
N SER A 300 3.26 9.38 -20.92
CA SER A 300 4.68 9.05 -21.13
C SER A 300 5.12 9.35 -22.55
N VAL A 301 4.27 9.16 -23.57
CA VAL A 301 4.55 9.56 -24.95
C VAL A 301 4.67 11.09 -25.08
N ALA A 302 3.84 11.86 -24.38
CA ALA A 302 3.87 13.32 -24.41
C ALA A 302 5.14 13.88 -23.75
N HIS A 303 5.63 13.26 -22.67
CA HIS A 303 6.90 13.66 -22.01
C HIS A 303 8.15 13.23 -22.78
N ALA A 304 8.09 12.20 -23.60
CA ALA A 304 9.19 11.74 -24.45
C ALA A 304 9.46 12.66 -25.66
N GLN A 305 8.54 13.58 -25.99
CA GLN A 305 8.78 14.55 -27.07
C GLN A 305 9.59 15.75 -26.52
N PRO A 306 10.75 16.09 -27.13
CA PRO A 306 11.52 17.24 -26.70
C PRO A 306 10.66 18.49 -26.81
N LYS A 307 10.55 19.25 -25.72
CA LYS A 307 9.94 20.60 -25.76
C LYS A 307 10.63 21.38 -26.89
N LYS A 308 9.90 21.70 -27.95
CA LYS A 308 10.35 22.64 -28.95
C LYS A 308 10.61 23.97 -28.22
N THR A 309 11.89 24.28 -28.01
CA THR A 309 12.31 25.58 -27.51
C THR A 309 11.79 26.59 -28.51
N ALA A 310 10.78 27.34 -28.11
CA ALA A 310 10.42 28.56 -28.83
C ALA A 310 11.61 29.54 -28.65
N VAL A 311 12.40 29.65 -29.69
CA VAL A 311 13.37 30.74 -29.83
C VAL A 311 12.53 31.99 -30.08
N VAL A 312 12.49 32.88 -29.09
CA VAL A 312 12.08 34.30 -29.26
C VAL A 312 13.31 35.15 -29.13
#